data_d81da67b0446ccd71e28bfcdaca745d1
#
_entry.id   d81da67b0446ccd71e28bfcdaca745d1
#
_cell.length_a   1.000
_cell.length_b   1.000
_cell.length_c   1.000
_cell.angle_alpha   90.00
_cell.angle_beta   90.00
_cell.angle_gamma   90.00
#
_symmetry.space_group_name_H-M   'P 1'
#
loop_
_entity.id
_entity.type
_entity.pdbx_description
1 polymer ?
#
loop_
_entity_poly.entity_id
_entity_poly.type
_entity_poly.pdbx_seq_one_letter_code
_entity_poly.pdbx_strand_id
1 'polypeptide(L)'
;MSKIAFIGTGNMGAALAVGVCKAINPADVTVYDHNRYKTEKISRQTGCKIGENRRQAVNGARYIVLGMKPAVLRKSLQDIIPAIKENIKRAEKQVVISMAAGISLSDIEEVLNSRGLNLPIIRMLPNTPCEIGSGLIIYGANCLCDESICGEVEKMFAPCGIIEKMGEKMIDAASAISGCTPAFVYMFIDALADGAVRCGV
;
A
#
# COMPACT_ATOMS: atom_id res chain seq x y z
N MET A 1 -4.80 11.45 15.51
CA MET A 1 -3.99 10.50 14.73
C MET A 1 -4.16 10.78 13.25
N SER A 2 -3.13 10.50 12.44
CA SER A 2 -3.17 10.79 11.00
C SER A 2 -4.10 9.82 10.28
N LYS A 3 -5.05 10.35 9.49
CA LYS A 3 -5.99 9.54 8.72
C LYS A 3 -5.32 8.94 7.49
N ILE A 4 -5.67 7.71 7.15
CA ILE A 4 -5.15 7.00 5.98
C ILE A 4 -6.29 6.53 5.07
N ALA A 5 -6.12 6.69 3.76
CA ALA A 5 -7.05 6.23 2.75
C ALA A 5 -6.40 5.18 1.85
N PHE A 6 -7.04 4.05 1.65
CA PHE A 6 -6.64 3.02 0.69
C PHE A 6 -7.52 3.11 -0.55
N ILE A 7 -6.92 3.38 -1.69
CA ILE A 7 -7.58 3.41 -3.00
C ILE A 7 -7.15 2.16 -3.78
N GLY A 8 -8.06 1.20 -3.85
CA GLY A 8 -7.79 -0.14 -4.37
C GLY A 8 -7.52 -1.14 -3.24
N THR A 9 -8.46 -2.05 -3.04
CA THR A 9 -8.44 -3.11 -2.03
C THR A 9 -8.43 -4.49 -2.69
N GLY A 10 -7.52 -4.68 -3.66
CA GLY A 10 -7.14 -6.01 -4.13
C GLY A 10 -6.50 -6.81 -2.99
N ASN A 11 -6.03 -8.03 -3.25
CA ASN A 11 -5.48 -8.90 -2.20
C ASN A 11 -4.48 -8.16 -1.30
N MET A 12 -3.51 -7.49 -1.90
CA MET A 12 -2.47 -6.80 -1.15
C MET A 12 -2.97 -5.53 -0.43
N GLY A 13 -3.80 -4.71 -1.12
CA GLY A 13 -4.38 -3.51 -0.50
C GLY A 13 -5.30 -3.85 0.68
N ALA A 14 -6.03 -4.97 0.60
CA ALA A 14 -6.85 -5.49 1.69
C ALA A 14 -5.99 -5.95 2.87
N ALA A 15 -4.94 -6.75 2.60
CA ALA A 15 -4.01 -7.24 3.63
C ALA A 15 -3.39 -6.09 4.43
N LEU A 16 -2.87 -5.07 3.71
CA LEU A 16 -2.28 -3.90 4.36
C LEU A 16 -3.32 -3.06 5.12
N ALA A 17 -4.52 -2.85 4.56
CA ALA A 17 -5.58 -2.11 5.25
C ALA A 17 -5.99 -2.79 6.57
N VAL A 18 -6.13 -4.12 6.57
CA VAL A 18 -6.40 -4.91 7.78
C VAL A 18 -5.25 -4.80 8.78
N GLY A 19 -3.99 -4.90 8.32
CA GLY A 19 -2.82 -4.74 9.17
C GLY A 19 -2.75 -3.34 9.81
N VAL A 20 -2.96 -2.28 9.03
CA VAL A 20 -2.98 -0.90 9.52
C VAL A 20 -4.08 -0.68 10.56
N CYS A 21 -5.25 -1.29 10.40
CA CYS A 21 -6.32 -1.23 11.41
C CYS A 21 -5.96 -1.87 12.75
N LYS A 22 -4.88 -2.66 12.83
CA LYS A 22 -4.34 -3.17 14.11
C LYS A 22 -3.38 -2.16 14.77
N ALA A 23 -2.77 -1.26 14.00
CA ALA A 23 -1.82 -0.27 14.50
C ALA A 23 -2.48 1.06 14.89
N ILE A 24 -3.55 1.46 14.19
CA ILE A 24 -4.25 2.73 14.42
C ILE A 24 -5.75 2.50 14.58
N ASN A 25 -6.48 3.53 15.06
CA ASN A 25 -7.93 3.43 15.18
C ASN A 25 -8.56 3.17 13.80
N PRO A 26 -9.34 2.09 13.61
CA PRO A 26 -10.03 1.81 12.36
C PRO A 26 -10.94 2.95 11.87
N ALA A 27 -11.46 3.79 12.77
CA ALA A 27 -12.22 4.98 12.40
C ALA A 27 -11.39 6.04 11.65
N ASP A 28 -10.06 5.96 11.69
CA ASP A 28 -9.13 6.82 10.93
C ASP A 28 -8.68 6.19 9.61
N VAL A 29 -9.14 4.96 9.31
CA VAL A 29 -8.86 4.25 8.07
C VAL A 29 -10.08 4.30 7.16
N THR A 30 -9.89 4.73 5.92
CA THR A 30 -10.93 4.72 4.87
C THR A 30 -10.47 3.84 3.72
N VAL A 31 -11.33 2.93 3.27
CA VAL A 31 -11.04 2.05 2.14
C VAL A 31 -12.00 2.32 0.98
N TYR A 32 -11.48 2.27 -0.24
CA TYR A 32 -12.28 2.38 -1.46
C TYR A 32 -11.80 1.38 -2.51
N ASP A 33 -12.74 0.70 -3.14
CA ASP A 33 -12.53 -0.12 -4.35
C ASP A 33 -13.77 0.03 -5.25
N HIS A 34 -13.60 -0.15 -6.56
CA HIS A 34 -14.73 -0.18 -7.50
C HIS A 34 -15.66 -1.39 -7.25
N ASN A 35 -15.13 -2.47 -6.68
CA ASN A 35 -15.89 -3.61 -6.19
C ASN A 35 -16.22 -3.41 -4.71
N ARG A 36 -17.44 -2.95 -4.43
CA ARG A 36 -17.92 -2.64 -3.10
C ARG A 36 -17.88 -3.84 -2.13
N TYR A 37 -18.09 -5.05 -2.63
CA TYR A 37 -18.01 -6.26 -1.81
C TYR A 37 -16.66 -6.40 -1.08
N LYS A 38 -15.54 -6.02 -1.74
CA LYS A 38 -14.21 -6.07 -1.13
C LYS A 38 -14.08 -5.11 0.05
N THR A 39 -14.56 -3.89 -0.10
CA THR A 39 -14.50 -2.88 0.96
C THR A 39 -15.43 -3.22 2.12
N GLU A 40 -16.60 -3.77 1.85
CA GLU A 40 -17.53 -4.24 2.88
C GLU A 40 -16.94 -5.40 3.70
N LYS A 41 -16.24 -6.35 3.05
CA LYS A 41 -15.54 -7.44 3.75
C LYS A 41 -14.52 -6.88 4.74
N ILE A 42 -13.67 -5.93 4.32
CA ILE A 42 -12.66 -5.31 5.19
C ILE A 42 -13.33 -4.53 6.32
N SER A 43 -14.35 -3.73 6.02
CA SER A 43 -15.06 -2.93 7.00
C SER A 43 -15.75 -3.79 8.07
N ARG A 44 -16.38 -4.90 7.68
CA ARG A 44 -16.96 -5.87 8.64
C ARG A 44 -15.90 -6.48 9.56
N GLN A 45 -14.71 -6.74 9.05
CA GLN A 45 -13.61 -7.34 9.79
C GLN A 45 -12.95 -6.36 10.75
N THR A 46 -12.83 -5.08 10.36
CA THR A 46 -11.97 -4.11 11.06
C THR A 46 -12.72 -2.96 11.69
N GLY A 47 -13.93 -2.64 11.22
CA GLY A 47 -14.66 -1.43 11.58
C GLY A 47 -14.19 -0.16 10.84
N CYS A 48 -13.33 -0.28 9.82
CA CYS A 48 -12.88 0.87 9.03
C CYS A 48 -14.01 1.47 8.16
N LYS A 49 -13.83 2.71 7.73
CA LYS A 49 -14.77 3.43 6.89
C LYS A 49 -14.69 3.00 5.44
N ILE A 50 -15.85 3.03 4.75
CA ILE A 50 -15.92 2.81 3.30
C ILE A 50 -16.15 4.17 2.62
N GLY A 51 -15.29 4.50 1.66
CA GLY A 51 -15.48 5.65 0.79
C GLY A 51 -16.50 5.37 -0.30
N GLU A 52 -17.39 6.32 -0.59
CA GLU A 52 -18.39 6.23 -1.66
C GLU A 52 -17.74 6.32 -3.06
N ASN A 53 -16.69 7.11 -3.16
CA ASN A 53 -15.88 7.26 -4.36
C ASN A 53 -14.42 7.62 -3.97
N ARG A 54 -13.51 7.61 -4.97
CA ARG A 54 -12.09 7.88 -4.73
C ARG A 54 -11.83 9.21 -4.05
N ARG A 55 -12.51 10.28 -4.49
CA ARG A 55 -12.31 11.63 -3.94
C ARG A 55 -12.76 11.74 -2.51
N GLN A 56 -13.92 11.20 -2.21
CA GLN A 56 -14.45 11.20 -0.84
C GLN A 56 -13.59 10.37 0.10
N ALA A 57 -13.07 9.23 -0.36
CA ALA A 57 -12.16 8.40 0.45
C ALA A 57 -10.87 9.13 0.83
N VAL A 58 -10.34 9.99 -0.05
CA VAL A 58 -9.12 10.77 0.17
C VAL A 58 -9.37 12.02 1.03
N ASN A 59 -10.61 12.48 1.16
CA ASN A 59 -10.93 13.72 1.85
C ASN A 59 -10.52 13.64 3.35
N GLY A 60 -9.66 14.57 3.78
CA GLY A 60 -9.11 14.61 5.13
C GLY A 60 -8.07 13.52 5.43
N ALA A 61 -7.60 12.76 4.44
CA ALA A 61 -6.55 11.77 4.62
C ALA A 61 -5.17 12.42 4.52
N ARG A 62 -4.29 12.15 5.49
CA ARG A 62 -2.87 12.51 5.42
C ARG A 62 -2.09 11.52 4.55
N TYR A 63 -2.39 10.24 4.67
CA TYR A 63 -1.73 9.17 3.91
C TYR A 63 -2.70 8.61 2.87
N ILE A 64 -2.26 8.54 1.61
CA ILE A 64 -3.05 8.06 0.48
C ILE A 64 -2.34 6.87 -0.13
N VAL A 65 -2.85 5.67 0.10
CA VAL A 65 -2.30 4.42 -0.43
C VAL A 65 -2.96 4.08 -1.76
N LEU A 66 -2.14 3.95 -2.79
CA LEU A 66 -2.54 3.59 -4.15
C LEU A 66 -2.30 2.08 -4.36
N GLY A 67 -3.32 1.27 -4.08
CA GLY A 67 -3.29 -0.21 -4.12
C GLY A 67 -3.83 -0.81 -5.41
N MET A 68 -3.75 -0.10 -6.53
CA MET A 68 -4.23 -0.57 -7.83
C MET A 68 -3.10 -1.05 -8.72
N LYS A 69 -3.47 -1.76 -9.79
CA LYS A 69 -2.51 -2.20 -10.83
C LYS A 69 -1.86 -1.00 -11.53
N PRO A 70 -0.58 -1.13 -12.00
CA PRO A 70 0.15 -0.05 -12.67
C PRO A 70 -0.61 0.61 -13.82
N ALA A 71 -1.28 -0.17 -14.67
CA ALA A 71 -2.02 0.33 -15.82
C ALA A 71 -3.12 1.35 -15.51
N VAL A 72 -3.67 1.34 -14.29
CA VAL A 72 -4.75 2.27 -13.90
C VAL A 72 -4.29 3.34 -12.90
N LEU A 73 -3.04 3.28 -12.43
CA LEU A 73 -2.52 4.17 -11.40
C LEU A 73 -2.58 5.65 -11.85
N ARG A 74 -2.02 5.97 -13.02
CA ARG A 74 -1.97 7.35 -13.54
C ARG A 74 -3.37 7.99 -13.56
N LYS A 75 -4.36 7.28 -14.10
CA LYS A 75 -5.75 7.75 -14.14
C LYS A 75 -6.34 7.91 -12.75
N SER A 76 -6.14 6.92 -11.88
CA SER A 76 -6.66 6.94 -10.51
C SER A 76 -6.05 8.09 -9.69
N LEU A 77 -4.75 8.35 -9.86
CA LEU A 77 -4.07 9.48 -9.22
C LEU A 77 -4.64 10.80 -9.72
N GLN A 78 -4.83 10.95 -11.04
CA GLN A 78 -5.45 12.16 -11.61
C GLN A 78 -6.87 12.40 -11.09
N ASP A 79 -7.67 11.35 -10.91
CA ASP A 79 -9.04 11.45 -10.38
C ASP A 79 -9.11 12.02 -8.96
N ILE A 80 -8.08 11.78 -8.12
CA ILE A 80 -8.05 12.23 -6.71
C ILE A 80 -7.34 13.58 -6.52
N ILE A 81 -6.63 14.10 -7.51
CA ILE A 81 -5.92 15.40 -7.42
C ILE A 81 -6.82 16.54 -6.90
N PRO A 82 -8.08 16.68 -7.33
CA PRO A 82 -8.96 17.72 -6.77
C PRO A 82 -9.13 17.61 -5.25
N ALA A 83 -9.30 16.39 -4.72
CA ALA A 83 -9.42 16.15 -3.28
C ALA A 83 -8.11 16.45 -2.55
N ILE A 84 -6.96 16.07 -3.15
CA ILE A 84 -5.63 16.41 -2.63
C ILE A 84 -5.48 17.95 -2.50
N LYS A 85 -5.84 18.70 -3.53
CA LYS A 85 -5.77 20.16 -3.51
C LYS A 85 -6.66 20.79 -2.44
N GLU A 86 -7.86 20.23 -2.22
CA GLU A 86 -8.75 20.68 -1.15
C GLU A 86 -8.16 20.43 0.24
N ASN A 87 -7.54 19.27 0.47
CA ASN A 87 -6.89 18.95 1.73
C ASN A 87 -5.70 19.90 2.00
N ILE A 88 -4.89 20.20 0.98
CA ILE A 88 -3.77 21.15 1.10
C ILE A 88 -4.26 22.54 1.48
N LYS A 89 -5.38 23.03 0.92
CA LYS A 89 -5.99 24.31 1.32
C LYS A 89 -6.38 24.34 2.80
N ARG A 90 -6.66 23.19 3.40
CA ARG A 90 -6.95 23.02 4.84
C ARG A 90 -5.69 22.85 5.70
N ALA A 91 -4.51 23.14 5.14
CA ALA A 91 -3.20 22.94 5.77
C ALA A 91 -2.87 21.48 6.16
N GLU A 92 -3.50 20.50 5.50
CA GLU A 92 -3.19 19.10 5.69
C GLU A 92 -1.95 18.71 4.87
N LYS A 93 -0.93 18.20 5.56
CA LYS A 93 0.27 17.64 4.90
C LYS A 93 -0.06 16.23 4.39
N GLN A 94 -0.01 16.03 3.07
CA GLN A 94 -0.34 14.74 2.47
C GLN A 94 0.90 13.98 2.01
N VAL A 95 0.81 12.65 2.10
CA VAL A 95 1.83 11.70 1.64
C VAL A 95 1.16 10.70 0.70
N VAL A 96 1.72 10.53 -0.48
CA VAL A 96 1.25 9.52 -1.46
C VAL A 96 2.10 8.26 -1.30
N ILE A 97 1.44 7.12 -1.11
CA ILE A 97 2.09 5.81 -1.00
C ILE A 97 1.65 4.96 -2.19
N SER A 98 2.55 4.55 -3.05
CA SER A 98 2.25 3.69 -4.20
C SER A 98 2.73 2.27 -3.96
N MET A 99 1.86 1.30 -4.28
CA MET A 99 2.18 -0.14 -4.24
C MET A 99 2.33 -0.73 -5.66
N ALA A 100 2.37 0.11 -6.68
CA ALA A 100 2.42 -0.34 -8.07
C ALA A 100 3.83 -0.78 -8.46
N ALA A 101 4.00 -2.07 -8.75
CA ALA A 101 5.27 -2.59 -9.27
C ALA A 101 5.60 -1.96 -10.63
N GLY A 102 6.89 -1.65 -10.86
CA GLY A 102 7.35 -1.07 -12.11
C GLY A 102 6.97 0.40 -12.35
N ILE A 103 6.40 1.09 -11.35
CA ILE A 103 6.17 2.54 -11.39
C ILE A 103 7.15 3.20 -10.41
N SER A 104 8.01 4.06 -10.93
CA SER A 104 9.04 4.75 -10.16
C SER A 104 8.48 5.94 -9.35
N LEU A 105 9.27 6.45 -8.40
CA LEU A 105 8.96 7.71 -7.72
C LEU A 105 8.84 8.86 -8.74
N SER A 106 9.74 8.91 -9.72
CA SER A 106 9.72 9.95 -10.76
C SER A 106 8.47 9.90 -11.65
N ASP A 107 7.92 8.71 -11.94
CA ASP A 107 6.67 8.59 -12.70
C ASP A 107 5.48 9.20 -11.93
N ILE A 108 5.45 9.03 -10.61
CA ILE A 108 4.40 9.60 -9.76
C ILE A 108 4.60 11.10 -9.60
N GLU A 109 5.85 11.55 -9.40
CA GLU A 109 6.22 12.96 -9.35
C GLU A 109 5.80 13.70 -10.61
N GLU A 110 6.06 13.14 -11.80
CA GLU A 110 5.65 13.73 -13.08
C GLU A 110 4.14 14.02 -13.11
N VAL A 111 3.32 13.05 -12.69
CA VAL A 111 1.85 13.21 -12.65
C VAL A 111 1.44 14.32 -11.69
N LEU A 112 2.02 14.38 -10.50
CA LEU A 112 1.70 15.37 -9.49
C LEU A 112 2.20 16.77 -9.88
N ASN A 113 3.46 16.87 -10.33
CA ASN A 113 4.10 18.13 -10.73
C ASN A 113 3.39 18.77 -11.94
N SER A 114 2.90 17.96 -12.89
CA SER A 114 2.10 18.45 -14.02
C SER A 114 0.80 19.15 -13.60
N ARG A 115 0.40 18.96 -12.35
CA ARG A 115 -0.79 19.57 -11.73
C ARG A 115 -0.46 20.59 -10.64
N GLY A 116 0.82 20.98 -10.52
CA GLY A 116 1.30 21.96 -9.54
C GLY A 116 1.32 21.40 -8.10
N LEU A 117 1.52 20.09 -7.93
CA LEU A 117 1.62 19.43 -6.63
C LEU A 117 3.03 18.86 -6.45
N ASN A 118 3.70 19.28 -5.37
CA ASN A 118 4.99 18.72 -4.95
C ASN A 118 4.80 18.10 -3.56
N LEU A 119 4.70 16.76 -3.51
CA LEU A 119 4.30 16.01 -2.32
C LEU A 119 5.34 14.97 -1.91
N PRO A 120 5.41 14.62 -0.61
CA PRO A 120 6.08 13.41 -0.16
C PRO A 120 5.47 12.17 -0.84
N ILE A 121 6.34 11.32 -1.39
CA ILE A 121 5.96 10.09 -2.07
C ILE A 121 6.78 8.93 -1.53
N ILE A 122 6.09 7.84 -1.21
CA ILE A 122 6.69 6.57 -0.82
C ILE A 122 6.28 5.52 -1.84
N ARG A 123 7.25 4.80 -2.37
CA ARG A 123 7.04 3.60 -3.16
C ARG A 123 7.24 2.39 -2.26
N MET A 124 6.21 1.57 -2.11
CA MET A 124 6.17 0.46 -1.16
C MET A 124 5.81 -0.84 -1.90
N LEU A 125 6.62 -1.86 -1.78
CA LEU A 125 6.39 -3.17 -2.41
C LEU A 125 6.28 -4.26 -1.33
N PRO A 126 5.05 -4.58 -0.90
CA PRO A 126 4.77 -5.67 0.03
C PRO A 126 4.76 -7.04 -0.68
N ASN A 127 4.85 -8.11 0.10
CA ASN A 127 4.68 -9.48 -0.39
C ASN A 127 3.47 -10.17 0.28
N THR A 128 3.10 -11.34 -0.24
CA THR A 128 1.89 -12.08 0.16
C THR A 128 1.79 -12.37 1.67
N PRO A 129 2.87 -12.75 2.40
CA PRO A 129 2.78 -13.02 3.84
C PRO A 129 2.37 -11.82 4.71
N CYS A 130 2.27 -10.60 4.14
CA CYS A 130 1.69 -9.44 4.83
C CYS A 130 0.26 -9.71 5.33
N GLU A 131 -0.49 -10.60 4.68
CA GLU A 131 -1.86 -10.95 5.06
C GLU A 131 -1.93 -11.55 6.48
N ILE A 132 -0.90 -12.30 6.86
CA ILE A 132 -0.79 -12.94 8.18
C ILE A 132 0.17 -12.22 9.13
N GLY A 133 0.67 -11.04 8.76
CA GLY A 133 1.60 -10.26 9.59
C GLY A 133 3.06 -10.75 9.54
N SER A 134 3.41 -11.60 8.59
CA SER A 134 4.75 -12.17 8.40
C SER A 134 5.38 -11.74 7.07
N GLY A 135 4.96 -10.60 6.55
CA GLY A 135 5.44 -10.07 5.28
C GLY A 135 6.79 -9.38 5.37
N LEU A 136 7.31 -9.04 4.19
CA LEU A 136 8.40 -8.11 4.01
C LEU A 136 7.89 -6.98 3.12
N ILE A 137 7.95 -5.76 3.64
CA ILE A 137 7.61 -4.53 2.94
C ILE A 137 8.89 -3.78 2.65
N ILE A 138 9.25 -3.69 1.38
CA ILE A 138 10.40 -2.90 0.93
C ILE A 138 9.88 -1.55 0.47
N TYR A 139 10.52 -0.44 0.91
CA TYR A 139 10.09 0.87 0.46
C TYR A 139 11.25 1.82 0.18
N GLY A 140 10.99 2.76 -0.73
CA GLY A 140 11.80 3.94 -0.97
C GLY A 140 10.94 5.18 -0.92
N ALA A 141 11.57 6.33 -0.68
CA ALA A 141 10.91 7.60 -0.51
C ALA A 141 11.63 8.70 -1.29
N ASN A 142 10.87 9.70 -1.76
CA ASN A 142 11.48 10.87 -2.37
C ASN A 142 12.07 11.82 -1.29
N CYS A 143 12.81 12.83 -1.74
CA CYS A 143 13.50 13.77 -0.85
C CYS A 143 12.59 14.63 0.04
N LEU A 144 11.28 14.64 -0.20
CA LEU A 144 10.30 15.33 0.61
C LEU A 144 9.81 14.54 1.82
N CYS A 145 10.14 13.24 1.88
CA CYS A 145 9.85 12.39 3.03
C CYS A 145 10.97 12.52 4.07
N ASP A 146 10.71 13.24 5.14
CA ASP A 146 11.59 13.29 6.29
C ASP A 146 11.50 11.99 7.14
N GLU A 147 12.37 11.87 8.15
CA GLU A 147 12.41 10.71 9.05
C GLU A 147 11.10 10.55 9.85
N SER A 148 10.42 11.66 10.15
CA SER A 148 9.13 11.62 10.85
C SER A 148 8.06 10.93 10.00
N ILE A 149 7.97 11.29 8.71
CA ILE A 149 7.04 10.67 7.76
C ILE A 149 7.36 9.19 7.59
N CYS A 150 8.63 8.84 7.40
CA CYS A 150 9.05 7.46 7.25
C CYS A 150 8.71 6.64 8.52
N GLY A 151 9.04 7.15 9.70
CA GLY A 151 8.77 6.46 10.97
C GLY A 151 7.27 6.35 11.30
N GLU A 152 6.42 7.31 10.89
CA GLU A 152 4.97 7.17 11.01
C GLU A 152 4.44 6.04 10.11
N VAL A 153 4.95 5.96 8.87
CA VAL A 153 4.56 4.90 7.92
C VAL A 153 5.03 3.53 8.43
N GLU A 154 6.26 3.41 8.87
CA GLU A 154 6.77 2.16 9.45
C GLU A 154 5.92 1.67 10.62
N LYS A 155 5.55 2.55 11.54
CA LYS A 155 4.68 2.23 12.68
C LYS A 155 3.28 1.78 12.25
N MET A 156 2.69 2.44 11.24
CA MET A 156 1.35 2.08 10.75
C MET A 156 1.33 0.70 10.08
N PHE A 157 2.40 0.35 9.35
CA PHE A 157 2.46 -0.91 8.62
C PHE A 157 3.16 -2.04 9.38
N ALA A 158 3.73 -1.80 10.58
CA ALA A 158 4.41 -2.80 11.40
C ALA A 158 3.60 -4.10 11.64
N PRO A 159 2.25 -4.07 11.80
CA PRO A 159 1.49 -5.31 11.93
C PRO A 159 1.47 -6.19 10.68
N CYS A 160 1.95 -5.70 9.54
CA CYS A 160 2.02 -6.48 8.29
C CYS A 160 3.32 -7.30 8.18
N GLY A 161 4.35 -7.02 9.01
CA GLY A 161 5.63 -7.70 9.00
C GLY A 161 6.82 -6.77 9.13
N ILE A 162 7.96 -7.19 8.58
CA ILE A 162 9.21 -6.42 8.56
C ILE A 162 9.12 -5.33 7.50
N ILE A 163 9.61 -4.13 7.81
CA ILE A 163 9.63 -2.99 6.90
C ILE A 163 11.06 -2.52 6.72
N GLU A 164 11.52 -2.52 5.46
CA GLU A 164 12.90 -2.18 5.11
C GLU A 164 12.93 -1.00 4.14
N LYS A 165 13.61 0.08 4.56
CA LYS A 165 13.89 1.24 3.72
C LYS A 165 15.13 0.99 2.87
N MET A 166 15.04 1.26 1.58
CA MET A 166 16.21 1.17 0.69
C MET A 166 16.18 2.22 -0.42
N GLY A 167 17.32 2.39 -1.07
CA GLY A 167 17.39 3.26 -2.25
C GLY A 167 16.51 2.75 -3.39
N GLU A 168 15.82 3.63 -4.10
CA GLU A 168 14.84 3.27 -5.13
C GLU A 168 15.41 2.31 -6.18
N LYS A 169 16.66 2.47 -6.57
CA LYS A 169 17.33 1.61 -7.57
C LYS A 169 17.39 0.13 -7.17
N MET A 170 17.31 -0.17 -5.88
CA MET A 170 17.36 -1.53 -5.33
C MET A 170 15.98 -2.17 -5.14
N ILE A 171 14.93 -1.37 -5.11
CA ILE A 171 13.58 -1.82 -4.74
C ILE A 171 13.08 -2.92 -5.68
N ASP A 172 13.22 -2.75 -6.99
CA ASP A 172 12.70 -3.74 -7.96
C ASP A 172 13.43 -5.08 -7.84
N ALA A 173 14.75 -5.06 -7.70
CA ALA A 173 15.55 -6.27 -7.53
C ALA A 173 15.22 -6.98 -6.20
N ALA A 174 15.15 -6.24 -5.10
CA ALA A 174 14.83 -6.78 -3.79
C ALA A 174 13.38 -7.31 -3.73
N SER A 175 12.42 -6.60 -4.36
CA SER A 175 11.03 -7.03 -4.40
C SER A 175 10.82 -8.25 -5.31
N ALA A 176 11.61 -8.42 -6.37
CA ALA A 176 11.57 -9.64 -7.19
C ALA A 176 11.91 -10.87 -6.35
N ILE A 177 12.91 -10.75 -5.46
CA ILE A 177 13.27 -11.83 -4.54
C ILE A 177 12.15 -12.04 -3.52
N SER A 178 11.75 -11.01 -2.77
CA SER A 178 10.75 -11.14 -1.70
C SER A 178 9.36 -11.53 -2.19
N GLY A 179 8.98 -11.10 -3.40
CA GLY A 179 7.68 -11.38 -4.00
C GLY A 179 7.59 -12.77 -4.65
N CYS A 180 8.69 -13.29 -5.22
CA CYS A 180 8.69 -14.59 -5.90
C CYS A 180 9.07 -15.75 -4.98
N THR A 181 9.94 -15.53 -3.99
CA THR A 181 10.44 -16.57 -3.08
C THR A 181 9.32 -17.38 -2.40
N PRO A 182 8.22 -16.79 -1.88
CA PRO A 182 7.15 -17.56 -1.27
C PRO A 182 6.57 -18.64 -2.21
N ALA A 183 6.38 -18.33 -3.48
CA ALA A 183 5.87 -19.29 -4.47
C ALA A 183 6.86 -20.46 -4.68
N PHE A 184 8.15 -20.18 -4.79
CA PHE A 184 9.17 -21.22 -4.94
C PHE A 184 9.26 -22.11 -3.69
N VAL A 185 9.14 -21.54 -2.48
CA VAL A 185 9.11 -22.29 -1.23
C VAL A 185 7.91 -23.24 -1.19
N TYR A 186 6.72 -22.77 -1.60
CA TYR A 186 5.54 -23.65 -1.67
C TYR A 186 5.72 -24.79 -2.67
N MET A 187 6.24 -24.50 -3.87
CA MET A 187 6.54 -25.56 -4.86
C MET A 187 7.54 -26.56 -4.34
N PHE A 188 8.55 -26.14 -3.58
CA PHE A 188 9.51 -27.02 -2.94
C PHE A 188 8.87 -27.93 -1.89
N ILE A 189 8.01 -27.37 -1.04
CA ILE A 189 7.28 -28.12 -0.02
C ILE A 189 6.35 -29.17 -0.67
N ASP A 190 5.60 -28.77 -1.71
CA ASP A 190 4.72 -29.69 -2.44
C ASP A 190 5.50 -30.84 -3.09
N ALA A 191 6.66 -30.55 -3.70
CA ALA A 191 7.52 -31.57 -4.29
C ALA A 191 8.06 -32.56 -3.26
N LEU A 192 8.38 -32.10 -2.04
CA LEU A 192 8.78 -32.97 -0.94
C LEU A 192 7.62 -33.89 -0.49
N ALA A 193 6.41 -33.34 -0.36
CA ALA A 193 5.22 -34.11 0.01
C ALA A 193 4.89 -35.18 -1.04
N ASP A 194 4.93 -34.81 -2.33
CA ASP A 194 4.73 -35.76 -3.43
C ASP A 194 5.79 -36.89 -3.44
N GLY A 195 7.04 -36.56 -3.13
CA GLY A 195 8.13 -37.53 -2.98
C GLY A 195 7.88 -38.49 -1.85
N ALA A 196 7.43 -38.00 -0.69
CA ALA A 196 7.09 -38.80 0.47
C ALA A 196 5.94 -39.80 0.17
N VAL A 197 4.86 -39.30 -0.47
CA VAL A 197 3.74 -40.16 -0.90
C VAL A 197 4.20 -41.26 -1.84
N ARG A 198 5.08 -40.97 -2.80
CA ARG A 198 5.66 -42.03 -3.69
C ARG A 198 6.48 -43.05 -2.95
N CYS A 199 7.06 -42.70 -1.81
CA CYS A 199 7.80 -43.61 -0.94
C CYS A 199 6.92 -44.35 0.10
N GLY A 200 5.62 -44.12 0.09
CA GLY A 200 4.65 -44.79 0.97
C GLY A 200 4.50 -44.12 2.35
N VAL A 201 4.84 -42.84 2.49
CA VAL A 201 4.66 -42.07 3.72
C VAL A 201 3.35 -41.31 3.67
#